data_a9aed83779113bafa63888ab82eb4699
#
_entry.id   a9aed83779113bafa63888ab82eb4699
#
_cell.length_a   1.000
_cell.length_b   1.000
_cell.length_c   1.000
_cell.angle_alpha   90.00
_cell.angle_beta   90.00
_cell.angle_gamma   90.00
#
_symmetry.space_group_name_H-M   'P 1'
#
loop_
_entity.id
_entity.type
_entity.pdbx_description
1 polymer ?
#
loop_
_entity_poly.entity_id
_entity_poly.type
_entity_poly.pdbx_seq_one_letter_code
_entity_poly.pdbx_strand_id
1 'polypeptide(L)'
;RGVEFVMPVSGHLACGDSGAGKMEDVEIIAEHACKMLFTKKDMKGMRVMVTAGPSREALDPVRYISNRSSGKMGYAIAQAAQRRGAEVTLLSGPVSILPPQGVKFVPFRTTQELLDKARVCKRTGHFDSGCRACGLPRKGNCAAED
;
A
#
# COMPACT_ATOMS: atom_id res chain seq x y z
N ARG A 1 20.33 -0.77 -24.45
CA ARG A 1 21.38 -0.20 -23.56
C ARG A 1 20.94 -0.09 -22.09
N GLY A 2 19.76 -0.63 -21.68
CA GLY A 2 19.35 -0.69 -20.27
C GLY A 2 19.02 0.66 -19.61
N VAL A 3 18.62 1.64 -20.40
CA VAL A 3 18.16 2.94 -19.90
C VAL A 3 16.68 2.86 -19.61
N GLU A 4 16.29 3.21 -18.38
CA GLU A 4 14.89 3.38 -18.01
C GLU A 4 14.50 4.86 -18.08
N PHE A 5 13.28 5.12 -18.49
CA PHE A 5 12.75 6.48 -18.62
C PHE A 5 11.63 6.71 -17.62
N VAL A 6 11.69 7.82 -16.89
CA VAL A 6 10.54 8.38 -16.18
C VAL A 6 9.85 9.32 -17.15
N MET A 7 8.63 8.97 -17.56
CA MET A 7 7.89 9.74 -18.56
C MET A 7 7.42 11.07 -18.00
N PRO A 8 7.46 12.15 -18.81
CA PRO A 8 6.94 13.44 -18.37
C PRO A 8 5.41 13.38 -18.22
N VAL A 9 4.89 14.18 -17.31
CA VAL A 9 3.45 14.34 -17.06
C VAL A 9 2.88 15.51 -17.85
N SER A 10 1.57 15.47 -18.06
CA SER A 10 0.84 16.60 -18.63
C SER A 10 0.54 17.63 -17.54
N GLY A 11 0.71 18.90 -17.88
CA GLY A 11 0.44 20.00 -16.95
C GLY A 11 0.75 21.35 -17.57
N HIS A 12 0.72 22.38 -16.74
CA HIS A 12 1.09 23.74 -17.16
C HIS A 12 2.59 23.82 -17.36
N LEU A 13 3.01 24.21 -18.54
CA LEU A 13 4.42 24.33 -18.95
C LEU A 13 4.93 25.75 -18.66
N ALA A 14 6.26 25.91 -18.58
CA ALA A 14 6.90 27.20 -18.37
C ALA A 14 6.64 28.22 -19.50
N CYS A 15 6.29 27.76 -20.70
CA CYS A 15 5.88 28.60 -21.83
C CYS A 15 4.45 29.13 -21.74
N GLY A 16 3.67 28.75 -20.70
CA GLY A 16 2.28 29.17 -20.53
C GLY A 16 1.24 28.25 -21.13
N ASP A 17 1.64 27.26 -21.92
CA ASP A 17 0.75 26.28 -22.52
C ASP A 17 0.49 25.11 -21.56
N SER A 18 -0.55 24.32 -21.85
CA SER A 18 -0.84 23.06 -21.15
C SER A 18 -0.59 21.89 -22.09
N GLY A 19 0.28 20.97 -21.69
CA GLY A 19 0.66 19.83 -22.52
C GLY A 19 1.53 18.81 -21.81
N ALA A 20 1.92 17.76 -22.53
CA ALA A 20 2.91 16.79 -22.07
C ALA A 20 4.32 17.39 -22.16
N GLY A 21 5.11 17.29 -21.07
CA GLY A 21 6.47 17.80 -21.05
C GLY A 21 6.89 18.36 -19.70
N LYS A 22 5.96 18.40 -18.73
CA LYS A 22 6.27 18.75 -17.35
C LYS A 22 7.07 17.61 -16.71
N MET A 23 8.15 17.96 -15.99
CA MET A 23 8.90 17.00 -15.20
C MET A 23 7.98 16.30 -14.20
N GLU A 24 8.16 14.99 -14.05
CA GLU A 24 7.47 14.20 -13.01
C GLU A 24 7.86 14.69 -11.62
N ASP A 25 7.05 14.37 -10.63
CA ASP A 25 7.29 14.76 -9.24
C ASP A 25 8.64 14.21 -8.75
N VAL A 26 9.38 15.02 -8.01
CA VAL A 26 10.74 14.69 -7.55
C VAL A 26 10.75 13.43 -6.70
N GLU A 27 9.72 13.22 -5.86
CA GLU A 27 9.56 12.02 -5.05
C GLU A 27 9.40 10.78 -5.93
N ILE A 28 8.66 10.88 -7.04
CA ILE A 28 8.45 9.78 -7.98
C ILE A 28 9.76 9.45 -8.71
N ILE A 29 10.49 10.46 -9.18
CA ILE A 29 11.80 10.28 -9.81
C ILE A 29 12.78 9.62 -8.84
N ALA A 30 12.84 10.11 -7.59
CA ALA A 30 13.68 9.54 -6.55
C ALA A 30 13.30 8.09 -6.22
N GLU A 31 12.01 7.78 -6.20
CA GLU A 31 11.53 6.42 -5.97
C GLU A 31 11.94 5.47 -7.11
N HIS A 32 11.83 5.91 -8.38
CA HIS A 32 12.33 5.15 -9.53
C HIS A 32 13.84 4.91 -9.44
N ALA A 33 14.62 5.93 -9.12
CA ALA A 33 16.06 5.77 -8.94
C ALA A 33 16.40 4.80 -7.81
N CYS A 34 15.76 4.92 -6.66
CA CYS A 34 15.91 3.98 -5.56
C CYS A 34 15.57 2.54 -5.96
N LYS A 35 14.48 2.34 -6.72
CA LYS A 35 14.06 1.02 -7.21
C LYS A 35 15.10 0.37 -8.10
N MET A 36 15.80 1.15 -8.93
CA MET A 36 16.90 0.68 -9.77
C MET A 36 18.15 0.35 -8.95
N LEU A 37 18.48 1.17 -7.96
CA LEU A 37 19.64 1.00 -7.10
C LEU A 37 19.50 -0.18 -6.12
N PHE A 38 18.27 -0.54 -5.75
CA PHE A 38 18.02 -1.73 -4.93
C PHE A 38 18.23 -3.03 -5.74
N THR A 39 19.47 -3.48 -5.77
CA THR A 39 19.89 -4.70 -6.50
C THR A 39 19.39 -5.99 -5.84
N LYS A 40 19.20 -5.99 -4.51
CA LYS A 40 18.68 -7.16 -3.79
C LYS A 40 17.16 -7.23 -3.87
N LYS A 41 16.65 -8.02 -4.79
CA LYS A 41 15.22 -8.38 -4.92
C LYS A 41 14.94 -9.68 -4.15
N ASP A 42 15.28 -9.71 -2.88
CA ASP A 42 15.14 -10.87 -2.00
C ASP A 42 13.69 -11.26 -1.69
N MET A 43 12.74 -10.40 -2.02
CA MET A 43 11.30 -10.68 -1.93
C MET A 43 10.64 -10.92 -3.29
N LYS A 44 11.42 -11.15 -4.35
CA LYS A 44 10.89 -11.44 -5.69
C LYS A 44 10.03 -12.71 -5.66
N GLY A 45 8.81 -12.63 -6.19
CA GLY A 45 7.83 -13.72 -6.17
C GLY A 45 7.04 -13.85 -4.86
N MET A 46 7.38 -13.09 -3.83
CA MET A 46 6.60 -13.05 -2.60
C MET A 46 5.41 -12.10 -2.76
N ARG A 47 4.26 -12.54 -2.25
CA ARG A 47 3.05 -11.71 -2.15
C ARG A 47 2.88 -11.23 -0.72
N VAL A 48 2.79 -9.93 -0.55
CA VAL A 48 2.74 -9.27 0.76
C VAL A 48 1.46 -8.47 0.86
N MET A 49 0.67 -8.69 1.90
CA MET A 49 -0.46 -7.83 2.23
C MET A 49 -0.13 -6.98 3.44
N VAL A 50 -0.36 -5.69 3.33
CA VAL A 50 -0.14 -4.72 4.41
C VAL A 50 -1.46 -4.03 4.71
N THR A 51 -1.77 -3.89 6.01
CA THR A 51 -2.89 -3.08 6.47
C THR A 51 -2.38 -1.77 7.03
N ALA A 52 -3.03 -0.67 6.71
CA ALA A 52 -2.62 0.67 7.14
C ALA A 52 -3.83 1.57 7.42
N GLY A 53 -3.60 2.60 8.21
CA GLY A 53 -4.64 3.59 8.53
C GLY A 53 -5.68 3.11 9.53
N PRO A 54 -6.62 4.00 9.88
CA PRO A 54 -7.68 3.71 10.84
C PRO A 54 -8.91 3.07 10.18
N SER A 55 -9.69 2.31 10.94
CA SER A 55 -11.09 2.07 10.61
C SER A 55 -11.96 3.22 11.10
N ARG A 56 -13.13 3.38 10.50
CA ARG A 56 -14.18 4.32 10.93
C ARG A 56 -15.48 3.56 11.07
N GLU A 57 -15.94 3.42 12.33
CA GLU A 57 -17.20 2.74 12.65
C GLU A 57 -18.28 3.79 12.83
N ALA A 58 -19.29 3.81 11.97
CA ALA A 58 -20.37 4.77 12.03
C ALA A 58 -21.20 4.55 13.30
N LEU A 59 -21.46 5.63 14.04
CA LEU A 59 -22.41 5.69 15.14
C LEU A 59 -23.80 6.14 14.64
N ASP A 60 -23.77 7.13 13.76
CA ASP A 60 -24.93 7.72 13.09
C ASP A 60 -24.50 8.27 11.71
N PRO A 61 -25.38 8.86 10.90
CA PRO A 61 -25.02 9.38 9.59
C PRO A 61 -23.92 10.45 9.61
N VAL A 62 -23.65 11.08 10.76
CA VAL A 62 -22.71 12.20 10.90
C VAL A 62 -21.44 11.82 11.67
N ARG A 63 -21.57 10.97 12.70
CA ARG A 63 -20.49 10.65 13.65
C ARG A 63 -19.97 9.24 13.46
N TYR A 64 -18.69 9.06 13.73
CA TYR A 64 -18.02 7.74 13.72
C TYR A 64 -16.97 7.65 14.82
N ILE A 65 -16.68 6.43 15.27
CA ILE A 65 -15.54 6.10 16.11
C ILE A 65 -14.37 5.72 15.22
N SER A 66 -13.18 6.21 15.55
CA SER A 66 -11.94 5.91 14.83
C SER A 66 -10.74 5.97 15.76
N ASN A 67 -9.66 5.28 15.40
CA ASN A 67 -8.37 5.42 16.07
C ASN A 67 -7.50 6.50 15.39
N ARG A 68 -6.47 6.98 16.13
CA ARG A 68 -5.56 8.04 15.63
C ARG A 68 -4.43 7.50 14.75
N SER A 69 -4.68 6.48 13.94
CA SER A 69 -3.66 5.93 13.05
C SER A 69 -3.42 6.84 11.84
N SER A 70 -2.19 7.28 11.65
CA SER A 70 -1.81 8.06 10.47
C SER A 70 -1.53 7.19 9.23
N GLY A 71 -1.39 5.87 9.40
CA GLY A 71 -1.03 4.94 8.32
C GLY A 71 0.45 4.94 7.91
N LYS A 72 1.26 5.90 8.36
CA LYS A 72 2.66 6.09 7.91
C LYS A 72 3.50 4.82 7.96
N MET A 73 3.42 4.05 9.05
CA MET A 73 4.20 2.82 9.19
C MET A 73 3.82 1.76 8.15
N GLY A 74 2.51 1.52 7.96
CA GLY A 74 2.04 0.54 6.97
C GLY A 74 2.42 0.94 5.54
N TYR A 75 2.32 2.22 5.19
CA TYR A 75 2.76 2.73 3.88
C TYR A 75 4.26 2.56 3.67
N ALA A 76 5.10 2.85 4.69
CA ALA A 76 6.54 2.64 4.63
C ALA A 76 6.91 1.15 4.47
N ILE A 77 6.21 0.26 5.16
CA ILE A 77 6.40 -1.19 5.02
C ILE A 77 6.02 -1.66 3.62
N ALA A 78 4.88 -1.20 3.09
CA ALA A 78 4.43 -1.54 1.74
C ALA A 78 5.45 -1.09 0.68
N GLN A 79 5.96 0.14 0.80
CA GLN A 79 6.99 0.69 -0.08
C GLN A 79 8.30 -0.12 0.02
N ALA A 80 8.75 -0.44 1.23
CA ALA A 80 9.97 -1.22 1.44
C ALA A 80 9.87 -2.62 0.84
N ALA A 81 8.74 -3.31 1.02
CA ALA A 81 8.50 -4.62 0.44
C ALA A 81 8.47 -4.56 -1.10
N GLN A 82 7.81 -3.56 -1.66
CA GLN A 82 7.74 -3.34 -3.11
C GLN A 82 9.15 -3.08 -3.71
N ARG A 83 9.97 -2.24 -3.06
CA ARG A 83 11.36 -1.98 -3.49
C ARG A 83 12.21 -3.26 -3.50
N ARG A 84 11.95 -4.19 -2.59
CA ARG A 84 12.60 -5.51 -2.51
C ARG A 84 12.04 -6.52 -3.51
N GLY A 85 11.07 -6.13 -4.32
CA GLY A 85 10.54 -6.95 -5.42
C GLY A 85 9.31 -7.77 -5.08
N ALA A 86 8.68 -7.56 -3.93
CA ALA A 86 7.42 -8.21 -3.59
C ALA A 86 6.24 -7.65 -4.40
N GLU A 87 5.25 -8.50 -4.64
CA GLU A 87 3.93 -8.09 -5.10
C GLU A 87 3.10 -7.65 -3.87
N VAL A 88 2.88 -6.34 -3.74
CA VAL A 88 2.29 -5.78 -2.51
C VAL A 88 0.83 -5.39 -2.73
N THR A 89 -0.05 -5.83 -1.83
CA THR A 89 -1.42 -5.35 -1.70
C THR A 89 -1.54 -4.54 -0.41
N LEU A 90 -1.85 -3.26 -0.54
CA LEU A 90 -2.05 -2.33 0.58
C LEU A 90 -3.56 -2.13 0.83
N LEU A 91 -4.04 -2.66 1.95
CA LEU A 91 -5.39 -2.40 2.47
C LEU A 91 -5.31 -1.16 3.35
N SER A 92 -5.94 -0.06 2.94
CA SER A 92 -5.83 1.21 3.66
C SER A 92 -7.17 1.77 4.09
N GLY A 93 -7.24 2.11 5.37
CA GLY A 93 -8.25 3.01 5.89
C GLY A 93 -8.03 4.44 5.38
N PRO A 94 -8.96 5.36 5.70
CA PRO A 94 -8.90 6.74 5.22
C PRO A 94 -7.74 7.51 5.84
N VAL A 95 -6.74 7.80 5.03
CA VAL A 95 -5.55 8.61 5.36
C VAL A 95 -5.28 9.61 4.25
N SER A 96 -4.47 10.63 4.54
CA SER A 96 -4.07 11.66 3.57
C SER A 96 -2.78 11.33 2.80
N ILE A 97 -2.19 10.15 3.04
CA ILE A 97 -0.95 9.73 2.40
C ILE A 97 -1.29 9.10 1.04
N LEU A 98 -0.55 9.48 0.01
CA LEU A 98 -0.66 8.85 -1.30
C LEU A 98 -0.08 7.43 -1.29
N PRO A 99 -0.75 6.47 -1.94
CA PRO A 99 -0.24 5.10 -2.01
C PRO A 99 1.05 5.05 -2.82
N PRO A 100 2.04 4.20 -2.40
CA PRO A 100 3.27 4.02 -3.14
C PRO A 100 3.01 3.47 -4.55
N GLN A 101 3.84 3.86 -5.52
CA GLN A 101 3.73 3.36 -6.88
C GLN A 101 4.01 1.85 -6.97
N GLY A 102 3.28 1.17 -7.84
CA GLY A 102 3.44 -0.27 -8.06
C GLY A 102 2.90 -1.15 -6.94
N VAL A 103 2.12 -0.58 -6.02
CA VAL A 103 1.40 -1.29 -4.97
C VAL A 103 -0.08 -1.38 -5.33
N LYS A 104 -0.69 -2.55 -5.19
CA LYS A 104 -2.13 -2.72 -5.37
C LYS A 104 -2.86 -2.10 -4.19
N PHE A 105 -3.52 -0.96 -4.41
CA PHE A 105 -4.24 -0.24 -3.37
C PHE A 105 -5.68 -0.70 -3.27
N VAL A 106 -6.13 -1.02 -2.04
CA VAL A 106 -7.50 -1.45 -1.73
C VAL A 106 -8.00 -0.65 -0.52
N PRO A 107 -8.85 0.36 -0.72
CA PRO A 107 -9.39 1.15 0.39
C PRO A 107 -10.41 0.35 1.20
N PHE A 108 -10.50 0.65 2.50
CA PHE A 108 -11.58 0.17 3.38
C PHE A 108 -12.02 1.30 4.32
N ARG A 109 -13.21 1.18 4.91
CA ARG A 109 -13.72 2.11 5.91
C ARG A 109 -13.91 1.45 7.27
N THR A 110 -14.61 0.33 7.29
CA THR A 110 -14.96 -0.37 8.54
C THR A 110 -14.05 -1.58 8.77
N THR A 111 -13.99 -2.04 10.00
CA THR A 111 -13.27 -3.28 10.36
C THR A 111 -13.87 -4.49 9.63
N GLN A 112 -15.18 -4.50 9.41
CA GLN A 112 -15.84 -5.57 8.67
C GLN A 112 -15.39 -5.57 7.19
N GLU A 113 -15.36 -4.40 6.54
CA GLU A 113 -14.83 -4.28 5.17
C GLU A 113 -13.37 -4.73 5.06
N LEU A 114 -12.54 -4.36 6.05
CA LEU A 114 -11.15 -4.80 6.10
C LEU A 114 -11.06 -6.33 6.14
N LEU A 115 -11.86 -6.96 7.01
CA LEU A 115 -11.88 -8.42 7.15
C LEU A 115 -12.30 -9.10 5.84
N ASP A 116 -13.36 -8.60 5.20
CA ASP A 116 -13.90 -9.19 3.96
C ASP A 116 -12.90 -9.04 2.81
N LYS A 117 -12.29 -7.86 2.65
CA LYS A 117 -11.25 -7.62 1.64
C LYS A 117 -10.00 -8.44 1.89
N ALA A 118 -9.58 -8.61 3.14
CA ALA A 118 -8.47 -9.48 3.50
C ALA A 118 -8.75 -10.95 3.18
N ARG A 119 -9.96 -11.43 3.42
CA ARG A 119 -10.40 -12.79 3.06
C ARG A 119 -10.40 -13.01 1.55
N VAL A 120 -10.90 -12.05 0.78
CA VAL A 120 -10.87 -12.11 -0.70
C VAL A 120 -9.44 -12.17 -1.19
N CYS A 121 -8.55 -11.32 -0.72
CA CYS A 121 -7.13 -11.34 -1.08
C CYS A 121 -6.48 -12.70 -0.76
N LYS A 122 -6.86 -13.34 0.34
CA LYS A 122 -6.39 -14.68 0.70
C LYS A 122 -6.90 -15.76 -0.25
N ARG A 123 -8.19 -15.71 -0.64
CA ARG A 123 -8.84 -16.72 -1.50
C ARG A 123 -8.40 -16.67 -2.96
N THR A 124 -8.09 -15.48 -3.49
CA THR A 124 -7.65 -15.29 -4.87
C THR A 124 -6.18 -15.68 -5.10
N GLY A 125 -5.58 -16.41 -4.17
CA GLY A 125 -4.19 -16.86 -4.29
C GLY A 125 -3.16 -15.73 -4.16
N HIS A 126 -3.58 -14.54 -3.73
CA HIS A 126 -2.68 -13.43 -3.42
C HIS A 126 -2.03 -13.60 -2.02
N PHE A 127 -2.23 -14.76 -1.41
CA PHE A 127 -1.72 -15.10 -0.09
C PHE A 127 -1.23 -16.54 -0.05
N ASP A 128 0.06 -16.73 -0.02
CA ASP A 128 0.66 -18.00 0.41
C ASP A 128 0.77 -18.03 1.94
N SER A 129 0.79 -19.25 2.50
CA SER A 129 0.87 -19.53 3.93
C SER A 129 2.08 -18.92 4.67
N GLY A 130 2.99 -18.27 3.94
CA GLY A 130 4.14 -17.54 4.47
C GLY A 130 3.96 -16.03 4.62
N CYS A 131 2.81 -15.48 4.23
CA CYS A 131 2.61 -14.03 4.26
C CYS A 131 2.28 -13.54 5.68
N ARG A 132 3.16 -12.73 6.25
CA ARG A 132 2.93 -12.06 7.54
C ARG A 132 2.08 -10.82 7.31
N ALA A 133 0.83 -10.81 7.81
CA ALA A 133 0.03 -9.60 7.93
C ALA A 133 0.59 -8.75 9.09
N CYS A 134 1.25 -7.63 8.77
CA CYS A 134 1.61 -6.66 9.80
C CYS A 134 0.33 -5.93 10.24
N GLY A 135 -0.07 -6.10 11.49
CA GLY A 135 -1.09 -5.29 12.16
C GLY A 135 -2.43 -5.96 12.48
N LEU A 136 -2.64 -7.22 12.12
CA LEU A 136 -3.79 -7.97 12.64
C LEU A 136 -3.39 -8.73 13.89
N PRO A 137 -4.15 -8.63 15.00
CA PRO A 137 -3.92 -9.47 16.18
C PRO A 137 -4.10 -10.93 15.77
N ARG A 138 -3.16 -11.79 16.14
CA ARG A 138 -3.34 -13.23 16.05
C ARG A 138 -4.60 -13.57 16.86
N LYS A 139 -5.59 -14.21 16.26
CA LYS A 139 -6.55 -14.97 17.05
C LYS A 139 -5.72 -15.99 17.82
N GLY A 140 -5.58 -15.79 19.12
CA GLY A 140 -5.04 -16.80 20.01
C GLY A 140 -5.84 -18.08 19.79
N ASN A 141 -5.16 -19.20 19.61
CA ASN A 141 -5.72 -20.48 19.92
C ASN A 141 -6.11 -20.41 21.41
N CYS A 142 -7.38 -20.23 21.71
CA CYS A 142 -7.92 -20.75 22.93
C CYS A 142 -7.88 -22.27 22.77
N ALA A 143 -6.77 -22.87 23.19
CA ALA A 143 -6.81 -24.25 23.56
C ALA A 143 -7.80 -24.33 24.74
N ALA A 144 -8.89 -25.01 24.55
CA ALA A 144 -9.69 -25.52 25.62
C ALA A 144 -8.78 -26.51 26.36
N GLU A 145 -8.38 -26.18 27.56
CA GLU A 145 -7.92 -27.15 28.52
C GLU A 145 -9.18 -27.64 29.26
N ASP A 146 -9.49 -28.92 29.10
CA ASP A 146 -10.30 -29.69 29.98
C ASP A 146 -9.56 -29.95 31.31
#